data_29496c9fb257df3ba8e36b7993e11ccb
#
_entry.id   29496c9fb257df3ba8e36b7993e11ccb
#
_cell.length_a   1.000
_cell.length_b   1.000
_cell.length_c   1.000
_cell.angle_alpha   90.00
_cell.angle_beta   90.00
_cell.angle_gamma   90.00
#
_symmetry.space_group_name_H-M   'P 1'
#
loop_
_entity.id
_entity.type
_entity.pdbx_description
1 polymer ?
#
loop_
_entity_poly.entity_id
_entity_poly.type
_entity_poly.pdbx_seq_one_letter_code
_entity_poly.pdbx_strand_id
1 'polypeptide(L)'
;MRDCVIENYTDQVKDTTSTATCISSNTAFGKHNIPYTTLSDGNIVPTLKHKFFETDLPFGLVTFKDIAMMCGVKTPLIDAMILWNQGLIDKEYLKSDLITAGKDIEEAIVPSRMGYTLKNLLS
;
A
#
# COMPACT_ATOMS: atom_id res chain seq x y z
N MET A 1 -2.04 12.60 13.88
CA MET A 1 -0.89 12.06 13.10
C MET A 1 0.46 12.36 13.77
N ARG A 2 0.80 13.64 14.09
CA ARG A 2 2.07 14.00 14.77
C ARG A 2 2.31 13.17 16.05
N ASP A 3 1.36 13.18 16.96
CA ASP A 3 1.48 12.51 18.26
C ASP A 3 1.62 10.99 18.09
N CYS A 4 0.91 10.39 17.15
CA CYS A 4 1.06 8.98 16.79
C CYS A 4 2.48 8.65 16.29
N VAL A 5 3.10 9.53 15.48
CA VAL A 5 4.49 9.34 15.05
C VAL A 5 5.45 9.43 16.24
N ILE A 6 5.25 10.40 17.13
CA ILE A 6 6.08 10.58 18.32
C ILE A 6 5.96 9.36 19.24
N GLU A 7 4.76 8.88 19.53
CA GLU A 7 4.52 7.73 20.40
C GLU A 7 5.18 6.45 19.88
N ASN A 8 5.09 6.20 18.57
CA ASN A 8 5.62 4.96 17.98
C ASN A 8 7.12 5.00 17.64
N TYR A 9 7.72 6.20 17.57
CA TYR A 9 9.11 6.39 17.13
C TYR A 9 9.89 7.33 18.07
N THR A 10 9.60 7.33 19.36
CA THR A 10 10.08 8.29 20.38
C THR A 10 11.56 8.65 20.24
N ASP A 11 12.44 7.64 20.18
CA ASP A 11 13.91 7.83 20.14
C ASP A 11 14.42 8.18 18.73
N GLN A 12 13.59 8.05 17.72
CA GLN A 12 13.97 8.20 16.33
C GLN A 12 13.57 9.55 15.73
N VAL A 13 12.61 10.25 16.36
CA VAL A 13 12.18 11.60 15.94
C VAL A 13 13.09 12.64 16.58
N LYS A 14 13.76 13.45 15.76
CA LYS A 14 14.69 14.50 16.23
C LYS A 14 14.05 15.87 16.38
N ASP A 15 12.98 16.14 15.62
CA ASP A 15 12.24 17.40 15.65
C ASP A 15 10.74 17.14 15.71
N THR A 16 10.11 17.54 16.81
CA THR A 16 8.69 17.33 17.10
C THR A 16 7.84 18.58 16.86
N THR A 17 8.37 19.63 16.24
CA THR A 17 7.70 20.94 16.08
C THR A 17 6.45 20.86 15.21
N SER A 18 6.47 20.03 14.17
CA SER A 18 5.34 19.80 13.25
C SER A 18 5.26 18.36 12.80
N THR A 19 4.14 17.95 12.17
CA THR A 19 4.03 16.63 11.54
C THR A 19 5.08 16.43 10.45
N ALA A 20 5.36 17.47 9.66
CA ALA A 20 6.36 17.41 8.59
C ALA A 20 7.77 17.18 9.16
N THR A 21 8.16 17.90 10.22
CA THR A 21 9.46 17.72 10.86
C THR A 21 9.56 16.40 11.61
N CYS A 22 8.48 15.93 12.23
CA CYS A 22 8.44 14.58 12.81
C CYS A 22 8.76 13.49 11.77
N ILE A 23 8.21 13.59 10.58
CA ILE A 23 8.44 12.63 9.50
C ILE A 23 9.85 12.78 8.91
N SER A 24 10.26 14.01 8.55
CA SER A 24 11.55 14.26 7.89
C SER A 24 12.76 14.02 8.80
N SER A 25 12.64 14.28 10.10
CA SER A 25 13.69 14.06 11.09
C SER A 25 13.71 12.64 11.68
N ASN A 26 12.71 11.82 11.35
CA ASN A 26 12.63 10.45 11.83
C ASN A 26 13.70 9.57 11.16
N THR A 27 14.60 8.99 11.96
CA THR A 27 15.71 8.18 11.47
C THR A 27 15.27 6.83 10.88
N ALA A 28 14.03 6.39 11.16
CA ALA A 28 13.48 5.16 10.58
C ALA A 28 13.11 5.36 9.10
N PHE A 29 12.52 6.50 8.73
CA PHE A 29 12.12 6.78 7.33
C PHE A 29 12.72 8.02 6.70
N GLY A 30 13.40 8.88 7.46
CA GLY A 30 14.05 10.10 6.92
C GLY A 30 15.16 9.83 5.90
N LYS A 31 15.63 8.57 5.78
CA LYS A 31 16.59 8.12 4.76
C LYS A 31 15.92 7.46 3.55
N HIS A 32 14.62 7.24 3.59
CA HIS A 32 13.88 6.67 2.47
C HIS A 32 13.55 7.77 1.47
N ASN A 33 14.29 7.81 0.37
CA ASN A 33 13.94 8.68 -0.76
C ASN A 33 12.71 8.08 -1.46
N ILE A 34 11.77 8.95 -1.84
CA ILE A 34 10.68 8.55 -2.75
C ILE A 34 11.33 8.13 -4.07
N PRO A 35 11.10 6.90 -4.54
CA PRO A 35 11.69 6.44 -5.78
C PRO A 35 11.08 7.21 -6.96
N TYR A 36 11.93 7.95 -7.69
CA TYR A 36 11.52 8.70 -8.87
C TYR A 36 12.53 8.56 -9.99
N THR A 37 12.07 8.78 -11.20
CA THR A 37 12.91 8.86 -12.41
C THR A 37 12.82 10.28 -12.95
N THR A 38 13.97 10.89 -13.26
CA THR A 38 14.01 12.18 -13.94
C THR A 38 13.94 11.96 -15.44
N LEU A 39 12.98 12.62 -16.09
CA LEU A 39 12.81 12.60 -17.54
C LEU A 39 13.79 13.56 -18.23
N SER A 40 13.91 13.44 -19.55
CA SER A 40 14.81 14.27 -20.37
C SER A 40 14.45 15.77 -20.36
N ASP A 41 13.21 16.11 -20.07
CA ASP A 41 12.71 17.48 -19.94
C ASP A 41 12.87 18.06 -18.52
N GLY A 42 13.49 17.30 -17.59
CA GLY A 42 13.70 17.68 -16.20
C GLY A 42 12.52 17.40 -15.27
N ASN A 43 11.40 16.93 -15.78
CA ASN A 43 10.27 16.48 -14.96
C ASN A 43 10.62 15.18 -14.21
N ILE A 44 9.96 14.96 -13.07
CA ILE A 44 10.11 13.75 -12.27
C ILE A 44 8.81 12.94 -12.30
N VAL A 45 8.94 11.63 -12.40
CA VAL A 45 7.82 10.68 -12.33
C VAL A 45 8.14 9.57 -11.32
N PRO A 46 7.14 8.95 -10.68
CA PRO A 46 7.36 7.81 -9.80
C PRO A 46 8.07 6.68 -10.55
N THR A 47 9.01 6.01 -9.88
CA THR A 47 9.62 4.78 -10.41
C THR A 47 8.65 3.63 -10.20
N LEU A 48 7.88 3.28 -11.23
CA LEU A 48 6.81 2.27 -11.14
C LEU A 48 7.36 0.84 -10.91
N LYS A 49 8.60 0.57 -11.37
CA LYS A 49 9.34 -0.66 -11.06
C LYS A 49 10.03 -0.56 -9.70
N HIS A 50 9.26 -0.35 -8.67
CA HIS A 50 9.74 -0.28 -7.28
C HIS A 50 8.80 -1.09 -6.38
N LYS A 51 9.34 -1.61 -5.28
CA LYS A 51 8.59 -2.46 -4.33
C LYS A 51 7.23 -1.88 -3.90
N PHE A 52 7.07 -0.56 -3.85
CA PHE A 52 5.79 0.07 -3.52
C PHE A 52 4.67 -0.26 -4.52
N PHE A 53 5.01 -0.54 -5.77
CA PHE A 53 4.05 -0.98 -6.78
C PHE A 53 4.09 -2.49 -6.98
N GLU A 54 5.27 -3.09 -7.06
CA GLU A 54 5.45 -4.50 -7.39
C GLU A 54 5.21 -5.43 -6.19
N THR A 55 5.29 -4.92 -4.96
CA THR A 55 5.16 -5.70 -3.73
C THR A 55 4.00 -5.22 -2.87
N ASP A 56 3.97 -3.94 -2.50
CA ASP A 56 2.99 -3.43 -1.54
C ASP A 56 1.56 -3.42 -2.11
N LEU A 57 1.41 -3.32 -3.44
CA LEU A 57 0.11 -3.41 -4.07
C LEU A 57 -0.43 -4.86 -4.02
N PRO A 58 0.21 -5.89 -4.66
CA PRO A 58 -0.34 -7.24 -4.71
C PRO A 58 -0.30 -7.98 -3.38
N PHE A 59 0.69 -7.73 -2.52
CA PHE A 59 0.86 -8.44 -1.25
C PHE A 59 0.41 -7.63 -0.02
N GLY A 60 0.04 -6.37 -0.22
CA GLY A 60 -0.49 -5.49 0.81
C GLY A 60 -1.94 -5.11 0.55
N LEU A 61 -2.19 -4.11 -0.31
CA LEU A 61 -3.54 -3.56 -0.51
C LEU A 61 -4.54 -4.60 -1.02
N VAL A 62 -4.13 -5.47 -1.95
CA VAL A 62 -4.97 -6.55 -2.48
C VAL A 62 -5.32 -7.55 -1.38
N THR A 63 -4.36 -7.92 -0.54
CA THR A 63 -4.59 -8.81 0.61
C THR A 63 -5.55 -8.18 1.61
N PHE A 64 -5.37 -6.91 1.97
CA PHE A 64 -6.28 -6.20 2.87
C PHE A 64 -7.70 -6.09 2.31
N LYS A 65 -7.82 -5.86 1.00
CA LYS A 65 -9.13 -5.86 0.33
C LYS A 65 -9.83 -7.21 0.45
N ASP A 66 -9.11 -8.30 0.21
CA ASP A 66 -9.67 -9.66 0.31
C ASP A 66 -10.13 -9.97 1.74
N ILE A 67 -9.30 -9.68 2.74
CA ILE A 67 -9.67 -9.85 4.15
C ILE A 67 -10.89 -8.99 4.52
N ALA A 68 -10.94 -7.75 4.08
CA ALA A 68 -12.09 -6.87 4.31
C ALA A 68 -13.37 -7.43 3.69
N MET A 69 -13.30 -7.99 2.47
CA MET A 69 -14.43 -8.66 1.82
C MET A 69 -14.89 -9.88 2.63
N MET A 70 -13.96 -10.70 3.13
CA MET A 70 -14.29 -11.84 3.99
C MET A 70 -14.99 -11.41 5.30
N CYS A 71 -14.62 -10.22 5.82
CA CYS A 71 -15.26 -9.61 6.99
C CYS A 71 -16.58 -8.87 6.69
N GLY A 72 -17.00 -8.79 5.42
CA GLY A 72 -18.16 -8.00 5.00
C GLY A 72 -17.97 -6.48 5.12
N VAL A 73 -16.73 -6.00 5.16
CA VAL A 73 -16.36 -4.59 5.30
C VAL A 73 -16.14 -3.96 3.93
N LYS A 74 -16.82 -2.85 3.67
CA LYS A 74 -16.60 -2.04 2.45
C LYS A 74 -15.37 -1.15 2.61
N THR A 75 -14.53 -1.11 1.60
CA THR A 75 -13.24 -0.39 1.60
C THR A 75 -13.09 0.50 0.35
N PRO A 76 -13.97 1.49 0.13
CA PRO A 76 -13.97 2.26 -1.13
C PRO A 76 -12.66 3.01 -1.39
N LEU A 77 -11.94 3.42 -0.34
CA LEU A 77 -10.64 4.08 -0.50
C LEU A 77 -9.55 3.09 -0.94
N ILE A 78 -9.52 1.88 -0.35
CA ILE A 78 -8.60 0.83 -0.78
C ILE A 78 -8.88 0.45 -2.24
N ASP A 79 -10.16 0.33 -2.61
CA ASP A 79 -10.58 0.02 -3.99
C ASP A 79 -10.07 1.08 -4.97
N ALA A 80 -10.25 2.36 -4.64
CA ALA A 80 -9.75 3.47 -5.46
C ALA A 80 -8.22 3.45 -5.59
N MET A 81 -7.50 3.16 -4.50
CA MET A 81 -6.04 3.05 -4.52
C MET A 81 -5.56 1.88 -5.37
N ILE A 82 -6.20 0.70 -5.26
CA ILE A 82 -5.85 -0.45 -6.09
C ILE A 82 -6.09 -0.13 -7.57
N LEU A 83 -7.28 0.39 -7.93
CA LEU A 83 -7.64 0.73 -9.30
C LEU A 83 -6.67 1.75 -9.92
N TRP A 84 -6.28 2.76 -9.15
CA TRP A 84 -5.32 3.76 -9.62
C TRP A 84 -3.92 3.16 -9.83
N ASN A 85 -3.39 2.43 -8.83
CA ASN A 85 -2.04 1.87 -8.88
C ASN A 85 -1.91 0.77 -9.95
N GLN A 86 -2.88 -0.15 -10.04
CA GLN A 86 -2.84 -1.22 -11.04
C GLN A 86 -2.83 -0.67 -12.47
N GLY A 87 -3.54 0.45 -12.73
CA GLY A 87 -3.52 1.14 -14.02
C GLY A 87 -2.15 1.73 -14.38
N LEU A 88 -1.37 2.16 -13.38
CA LEU A 88 -0.02 2.69 -13.61
C LEU A 88 1.00 1.61 -14.04
N ILE A 89 0.79 0.37 -13.62
CA ILE A 89 1.73 -0.75 -13.87
C ILE A 89 1.18 -1.78 -14.87
N ASP A 90 0.08 -1.45 -15.57
CA ASP A 90 -0.61 -2.31 -16.54
C ASP A 90 -1.01 -3.68 -15.95
N LYS A 91 -1.55 -3.67 -14.74
CA LYS A 91 -2.08 -4.85 -14.05
C LYS A 91 -3.58 -4.71 -13.81
N GLU A 92 -4.26 -5.84 -13.55
CA GLU A 92 -5.65 -5.89 -13.14
C GLU A 92 -5.82 -6.90 -11.99
N TYR A 93 -5.71 -6.41 -10.76
CA TYR A 93 -5.96 -7.19 -9.53
C TYR A 93 -7.41 -7.05 -9.08
N LEU A 94 -8.01 -5.88 -9.24
CA LEU A 94 -9.38 -5.57 -8.89
C LEU A 94 -10.16 -5.19 -10.15
N LYS A 95 -11.30 -5.84 -10.36
CA LYS A 95 -12.23 -5.52 -11.43
C LYS A 95 -13.59 -5.15 -10.83
N SER A 96 -14.05 -3.93 -11.09
CA SER A 96 -15.18 -3.32 -10.38
C SER A 96 -14.89 -3.25 -8.87
N ASP A 97 -15.57 -4.04 -8.05
CA ASP A 97 -15.35 -4.19 -6.61
C ASP A 97 -14.89 -5.61 -6.21
N LEU A 98 -14.64 -6.47 -7.22
CA LEU A 98 -14.32 -7.89 -7.04
C LEU A 98 -12.84 -8.16 -7.33
N ILE A 99 -12.11 -8.53 -6.28
CA ILE A 99 -10.71 -8.90 -6.37
C ILE A 99 -10.50 -10.21 -7.13
N THR A 100 -11.44 -11.14 -7.01
CA THR A 100 -11.36 -12.46 -7.64
C THR A 100 -11.59 -12.44 -9.15
N ALA A 101 -11.96 -11.30 -9.72
CA ALA A 101 -12.23 -11.13 -11.16
C ALA A 101 -11.05 -10.48 -11.92
N GLY A 102 -10.00 -10.05 -11.23
CA GLY A 102 -8.81 -9.47 -11.87
C GLY A 102 -8.02 -10.51 -12.66
N LYS A 103 -7.54 -10.15 -13.86
CA LYS A 103 -6.78 -11.08 -14.74
C LYS A 103 -5.41 -11.45 -14.16
N ASP A 104 -4.79 -10.56 -13.37
CA ASP A 104 -3.46 -10.75 -12.79
C ASP A 104 -3.51 -11.18 -11.31
N ILE A 105 -4.67 -11.61 -10.82
CA ILE A 105 -4.90 -11.92 -9.41
C ILE A 105 -4.03 -13.08 -8.89
N GLU A 106 -3.55 -13.95 -9.76
CA GLU A 106 -2.64 -15.04 -9.41
C GLU A 106 -1.26 -14.54 -8.95
N GLU A 107 -0.91 -13.31 -9.28
CA GLU A 107 0.34 -12.68 -8.84
C GLU A 107 0.24 -12.05 -7.43
N ALA A 108 -0.94 -12.07 -6.81
CA ALA A 108 -1.21 -11.45 -5.53
C ALA A 108 -1.48 -12.48 -4.43
N ILE A 109 -1.32 -12.09 -3.18
CA ILE A 109 -1.75 -12.90 -2.03
C ILE A 109 -3.22 -12.61 -1.76
N VAL A 110 -4.07 -13.61 -2.01
CA VAL A 110 -5.52 -13.54 -1.82
C VAL A 110 -5.94 -14.70 -0.90
N PRO A 111 -6.04 -14.46 0.42
CA PRO A 111 -6.33 -15.49 1.42
C PRO A 111 -7.57 -16.34 1.11
N SER A 112 -8.67 -15.72 0.63
CA SER A 112 -9.89 -16.46 0.29
C SER A 112 -9.66 -17.49 -0.83
N ARG A 113 -8.82 -17.20 -1.82
CA ARG A 113 -8.45 -18.13 -2.90
C ARG A 113 -7.51 -19.24 -2.42
N MET A 114 -6.75 -18.98 -1.36
CA MET A 114 -5.87 -19.95 -0.72
C MET A 114 -6.63 -20.88 0.25
N GLY A 115 -7.95 -20.77 0.33
CA GLY A 115 -8.81 -21.60 1.19
C GLY A 115 -8.98 -21.07 2.61
N TYR A 116 -8.50 -19.85 2.91
CA TYR A 116 -8.74 -19.23 4.20
C TYR A 116 -10.19 -18.73 4.30
N THR A 117 -10.75 -18.86 5.49
CA THR A 117 -12.07 -18.35 5.87
C THR A 117 -11.91 -17.44 7.08
N LEU A 118 -12.89 -16.57 7.35
CA LEU A 118 -12.88 -15.71 8.53
C LEU A 118 -12.69 -16.54 9.82
N LYS A 119 -13.28 -17.72 9.88
CA LYS A 119 -13.17 -18.62 11.04
C LYS A 119 -11.73 -19.05 11.32
N ASN A 120 -10.99 -19.45 10.29
CA ASN A 120 -9.61 -19.91 10.49
C ASN A 120 -8.55 -18.79 10.47
N LEU A 121 -8.94 -17.55 10.11
CA LEU A 121 -8.09 -16.38 10.32
C LEU A 121 -8.14 -15.88 11.77
N LEU A 122 -9.21 -16.21 12.53
CA LEU A 122 -9.42 -15.76 13.90
C LEU A 122 -9.10 -16.85 14.95
N SER A 123 -8.72 -18.04 14.52
CA SER A 123 -8.33 -19.18 15.37
C SER A 123 -6.81 -19.20 15.59
#